data_6b6f5daf8a4780e84bf4ba58468534fb
#
_entry.id   6b6f5daf8a4780e84bf4ba58468534fb
#
_cell.length_a   1.000
_cell.length_b   1.000
_cell.length_c   1.000
_cell.angle_alpha   90.00
_cell.angle_beta   90.00
_cell.angle_gamma   90.00
#
_symmetry.space_group_name_H-M   'P 1'
#
loop_
_entity.id
_entity.type
_entity.pdbx_description
1 polymer ?
#
loop_
_entity_poly.entity_id
_entity_poly.type
_entity_poly.pdbx_seq_one_letter_code
_entity_poly.pdbx_strand_id
1 'polypeptide(L)'
;SPERHRLFLETDHSLLAVADDQPIGFLLSEPLDDALFIVEIAVHQAWQGRGVGRMMLEQVIETARQAAYPAVTLTTFRDVPWNAPFYTRLGFSMLSELRLPAGLAAKRELETEHGLPPETRCAMRLAL
;
A
#
# COMPACT_ATOMS: atom_id res chain seq x y z
N SER A 1 -11.31 3.29 25.57
CA SER A 1 -10.05 2.73 25.17
C SER A 1 -9.48 3.47 23.98
N PRO A 2 -8.22 3.81 24.03
CA PRO A 2 -7.60 4.45 22.88
C PRO A 2 -7.51 3.53 21.66
N GLU A 3 -7.71 2.24 21.84
CA GLU A 3 -7.67 1.27 20.75
C GLU A 3 -9.01 1.07 20.07
N ARG A 4 -10.00 1.90 20.36
CA ARG A 4 -11.30 1.81 19.71
C ARG A 4 -11.23 2.41 18.31
N HIS A 5 -10.55 1.73 17.43
CA HIS A 5 -10.54 2.14 16.03
C HIS A 5 -11.17 1.04 15.19
N ARG A 6 -11.78 1.45 14.10
CA ARG A 6 -12.49 0.56 13.20
C ARG A 6 -12.10 0.85 11.77
N LEU A 7 -12.16 -0.18 10.94
CA LEU A 7 -11.94 -0.05 9.51
C LEU A 7 -13.30 -0.08 8.81
N PHE A 8 -13.46 0.81 7.86
CA PHE A 8 -14.64 0.87 7.00
C PHE A 8 -14.21 0.75 5.56
N LEU A 9 -14.79 -0.23 4.86
CA LEU A 9 -14.61 -0.34 3.41
C LEU A 9 -15.67 0.54 2.77
N GLU A 10 -15.27 1.74 2.34
CA GLU A 10 -16.20 2.69 1.73
C GLU A 10 -16.60 2.29 0.33
N THR A 11 -15.66 1.73 -0.43
CA THR A 11 -15.88 1.17 -1.76
C THR A 11 -14.98 -0.05 -1.88
N ASP A 12 -15.04 -0.76 -3.02
CA ASP A 12 -14.14 -1.89 -3.26
C ASP A 12 -12.66 -1.48 -3.26
N HIS A 13 -12.38 -0.18 -3.37
CA HIS A 13 -11.02 0.33 -3.53
C HIS A 13 -10.64 1.43 -2.53
N SER A 14 -11.46 1.69 -1.54
CA SER A 14 -11.11 2.67 -0.51
C SER A 14 -11.46 2.16 0.88
N LEU A 15 -10.51 2.31 1.79
CA LEU A 15 -10.60 1.86 3.17
C LEU A 15 -10.34 3.05 4.08
N LEU A 16 -11.20 3.23 5.08
CA LEU A 16 -11.07 4.31 6.06
C LEU A 16 -10.85 3.73 7.45
N ALA A 17 -9.85 4.24 8.15
CA ALA A 17 -9.64 3.93 9.56
C ALA A 17 -10.20 5.06 10.41
N VAL A 18 -11.00 4.72 11.41
CA VAL A 18 -11.69 5.68 12.27
C VAL A 18 -11.43 5.34 13.73
N ALA A 19 -11.13 6.34 14.54
CA ALA A 19 -11.03 6.20 15.99
C ALA A 19 -11.81 7.35 16.63
N ASP A 20 -12.64 7.03 17.62
CA ASP A 20 -13.45 8.04 18.35
C ASP A 20 -14.23 8.95 17.37
N ASP A 21 -14.82 8.35 16.35
CA ASP A 21 -15.59 9.02 15.29
C ASP A 21 -14.81 10.02 14.44
N GLN A 22 -13.47 9.93 14.49
CA GLN A 22 -12.60 10.78 13.68
C GLN A 22 -11.80 9.91 12.70
N PRO A 23 -11.69 10.34 11.43
CA PRO A 23 -10.83 9.61 10.48
C PRO A 23 -9.37 9.74 10.91
N ILE A 24 -8.67 8.60 10.98
CA ILE A 24 -7.27 8.57 11.40
C ILE A 24 -6.34 8.01 10.31
N GLY A 25 -6.91 7.48 9.24
CA GLY A 25 -6.12 6.99 8.12
C GLY A 25 -6.99 6.52 6.98
N PHE A 26 -6.37 6.35 5.82
CA PHE A 26 -7.06 5.79 4.65
C PHE A 26 -6.09 5.00 3.78
N LEU A 27 -6.65 4.14 2.96
CA LEU A 27 -5.90 3.38 1.97
C LEU A 27 -6.72 3.34 0.69
N LEU A 28 -6.09 3.70 -0.44
CA LEU A 28 -6.70 3.64 -1.75
C LEU A 28 -5.99 2.57 -2.59
N SER A 29 -6.76 1.82 -3.36
CA SER A 29 -6.23 0.77 -4.23
C SER A 29 -6.95 0.79 -5.56
N GLU A 30 -6.34 0.13 -6.57
CA GLU A 30 -6.95 -0.03 -7.88
C GLU A 30 -6.44 -1.31 -8.54
N PRO A 31 -7.25 -1.95 -9.41
CA PRO A 31 -6.72 -3.05 -10.20
C PRO A 31 -5.63 -2.55 -11.15
N LEU A 32 -4.52 -3.30 -11.22
CA LEU A 32 -3.40 -2.96 -12.09
C LEU A 32 -2.63 -4.23 -12.41
N ASP A 33 -2.43 -4.56 -13.68
CA ASP A 33 -1.65 -5.72 -14.12
C ASP A 33 -2.11 -7.04 -13.49
N ASP A 34 -3.34 -7.35 -13.33
CA ASP A 34 -3.86 -8.53 -12.65
C ASP A 34 -3.76 -8.50 -11.12
N ALA A 35 -3.11 -7.50 -10.55
CA ALA A 35 -2.94 -7.37 -9.11
C ALA A 35 -3.80 -6.23 -8.57
N LEU A 36 -3.92 -6.17 -7.26
CA LEU A 36 -4.50 -5.01 -6.60
C LEU A 36 -3.35 -4.09 -6.19
N PHE A 37 -3.32 -2.89 -6.78
CA PHE A 37 -2.25 -1.92 -6.57
C PHE A 37 -2.66 -0.92 -5.49
N ILE A 38 -1.80 -0.74 -4.49
CA ILE A 38 -2.03 0.27 -3.45
C ILE A 38 -1.58 1.61 -3.98
N VAL A 39 -2.55 2.50 -4.22
CA VAL A 39 -2.31 3.83 -4.77
C VAL A 39 -1.75 4.75 -3.70
N GLU A 40 -2.34 4.70 -2.51
CA GLU A 40 -1.94 5.57 -1.42
C GLU A 40 -2.37 4.96 -0.09
N ILE A 41 -1.52 5.12 0.93
CA ILE A 41 -1.86 4.79 2.32
C ILE A 41 -1.37 5.94 3.18
N ALA A 42 -2.22 6.44 4.05
CA ALA A 42 -1.88 7.55 4.93
C ALA A 42 -2.46 7.30 6.32
N VAL A 43 -1.72 7.70 7.35
CA VAL A 43 -2.13 7.62 8.74
C VAL A 43 -1.92 8.99 9.37
N HIS A 44 -2.93 9.48 10.07
CA HIS A 44 -2.86 10.75 10.80
C HIS A 44 -1.65 10.75 11.71
N GLN A 45 -0.93 11.87 11.76
CA GLN A 45 0.34 11.97 12.49
C GLN A 45 0.23 11.51 13.94
N ALA A 46 -0.85 11.86 14.62
CA ALA A 46 -1.07 11.49 16.02
C ALA A 46 -1.24 9.97 16.22
N TRP A 47 -1.51 9.23 15.14
CA TRP A 47 -1.76 7.79 15.19
C TRP A 47 -0.65 6.95 14.55
N GLN A 48 0.39 7.59 14.06
CA GLN A 48 1.52 6.87 13.48
C GLN A 48 2.25 6.08 14.58
N GLY A 49 2.78 4.92 14.20
CA GLY A 49 3.47 4.05 15.15
C GLY A 49 2.54 3.23 16.05
N ARG A 50 1.24 3.23 15.79
CA ARG A 50 0.26 2.48 16.59
C ARG A 50 -0.36 1.30 15.84
N GLY A 51 0.21 0.92 14.71
CA GLY A 51 -0.26 -0.23 13.95
C GLY A 51 -1.44 0.02 13.02
N VAL A 52 -1.88 1.26 12.84
CA VAL A 52 -3.03 1.57 11.96
C VAL A 52 -2.71 1.23 10.50
N GLY A 53 -1.54 1.62 10.02
CA GLY A 53 -1.13 1.30 8.65
C GLY A 53 -1.05 -0.19 8.40
N ARG A 54 -0.47 -0.94 9.34
CA ARG A 54 -0.39 -2.39 9.23
C ARG A 54 -1.78 -3.03 9.21
N MET A 55 -2.69 -2.55 10.06
CA MET A 55 -4.05 -3.05 10.10
C MET A 55 -4.77 -2.83 8.77
N MET A 56 -4.60 -1.65 8.16
CA MET A 56 -5.19 -1.34 6.86
C MET A 56 -4.59 -2.22 5.76
N LEU A 57 -3.27 -2.46 5.80
CA LEU A 57 -2.60 -3.35 4.85
C LEU A 57 -3.11 -4.78 4.97
N GLU A 58 -3.25 -5.27 6.19
CA GLU A 58 -3.78 -6.62 6.42
C GLU A 58 -5.20 -6.74 5.87
N GLN A 59 -6.01 -5.71 6.03
CA GLN A 59 -7.37 -5.72 5.50
C GLN A 59 -7.39 -5.71 3.96
N VAL A 60 -6.57 -4.88 3.32
CA VAL A 60 -6.56 -4.85 1.86
C VAL A 60 -6.01 -6.16 1.28
N ILE A 61 -5.05 -6.78 1.95
CA ILE A 61 -4.52 -8.08 1.55
C ILE A 61 -5.64 -9.13 1.61
N GLU A 62 -6.42 -9.15 2.70
CA GLU A 62 -7.52 -10.09 2.83
C GLU A 62 -8.61 -9.85 1.80
N THR A 63 -8.95 -8.58 1.55
CA THR A 63 -9.92 -8.22 0.52
C THR A 63 -9.44 -8.69 -0.86
N ALA A 64 -8.16 -8.49 -1.17
CA ALA A 64 -7.60 -8.94 -2.44
C ALA A 64 -7.64 -10.47 -2.56
N ARG A 65 -7.34 -11.17 -1.48
CA ARG A 65 -7.39 -12.64 -1.46
C ARG A 65 -8.80 -13.14 -1.72
N GLN A 66 -9.80 -12.57 -1.06
CA GLN A 66 -11.20 -12.94 -1.24
C GLN A 66 -11.71 -12.62 -2.64
N ALA A 67 -11.21 -11.57 -3.26
CA ALA A 67 -11.56 -11.20 -4.63
C ALA A 67 -10.74 -11.97 -5.69
N ALA A 68 -9.92 -12.91 -5.26
CA ALA A 68 -9.10 -13.77 -6.12
C ALA A 68 -8.03 -13.03 -6.91
N TYR A 69 -7.53 -11.90 -6.41
CA TYR A 69 -6.34 -11.28 -7.00
C TYR A 69 -5.11 -12.15 -6.74
N PRO A 70 -4.22 -12.31 -7.71
CA PRO A 70 -3.00 -13.10 -7.51
C PRO A 70 -1.97 -12.42 -6.64
N ALA A 71 -2.05 -11.10 -6.46
CA ALA A 71 -1.06 -10.35 -5.70
C ALA A 71 -1.56 -8.98 -5.30
N VAL A 72 -0.87 -8.38 -4.34
CA VAL A 72 -0.97 -6.95 -4.01
C VAL A 72 0.36 -6.31 -4.39
N THR A 73 0.33 -5.15 -5.05
CA THR A 73 1.52 -4.44 -5.48
C THR A 73 1.51 -3.01 -4.95
N LEU A 74 2.67 -2.40 -4.92
CA LEU A 74 2.84 -0.99 -4.54
C LEU A 74 4.18 -0.46 -5.05
N THR A 75 4.34 0.86 -4.99
CA THR A 75 5.64 1.49 -5.17
C THR A 75 5.96 2.28 -3.90
N THR A 76 7.24 2.38 -3.55
CA THR A 76 7.64 3.00 -2.29
C THR A 76 9.12 3.41 -2.34
N PHE A 77 9.59 4.10 -1.31
CA PHE A 77 11.01 4.42 -1.17
C PHE A 77 11.80 3.18 -0.75
N ARG A 78 12.96 2.95 -1.41
CA ARG A 78 13.78 1.75 -1.19
C ARG A 78 14.43 1.71 0.18
N ASP A 79 14.97 2.84 0.62
CA ASP A 79 15.92 2.86 1.74
C ASP A 79 15.38 3.51 3.01
N VAL A 80 14.15 3.98 2.97
CA VAL A 80 13.51 4.56 4.16
C VAL A 80 12.97 3.41 5.02
N PRO A 81 13.35 3.30 6.30
CA PRO A 81 13.02 2.13 7.14
C PRO A 81 11.55 1.78 7.25
N TRP A 82 10.65 2.77 7.18
CA TRP A 82 9.22 2.53 7.27
C TRP A 82 8.54 2.37 5.91
N ASN A 83 9.30 2.20 4.85
CA ASN A 83 8.80 1.95 3.50
C ASN A 83 9.22 0.55 3.03
N ALA A 84 10.09 0.40 2.04
CA ALA A 84 10.42 -0.94 1.53
C ALA A 84 10.85 -1.94 2.62
N PRO A 85 11.70 -1.56 3.59
CA PRO A 85 12.03 -2.50 4.66
C PRO A 85 10.83 -2.94 5.48
N PHE A 86 9.88 -2.03 5.75
CA PHE A 86 8.64 -2.36 6.44
C PHE A 86 7.79 -3.34 5.63
N TYR A 87 7.62 -3.09 4.33
CA TYR A 87 6.85 -3.98 3.47
C TYR A 87 7.51 -5.34 3.30
N THR A 88 8.85 -5.36 3.24
CA THR A 88 9.59 -6.62 3.19
C THR A 88 9.29 -7.49 4.40
N ARG A 89 9.21 -6.89 5.58
CA ARG A 89 8.86 -7.63 6.80
C ARG A 89 7.43 -8.18 6.76
N LEU A 90 6.55 -7.60 5.97
CA LEU A 90 5.19 -8.10 5.78
C LEU A 90 5.09 -9.15 4.69
N GLY A 91 6.19 -9.47 4.03
CA GLY A 91 6.23 -10.51 3.00
C GLY A 91 6.31 -10.02 1.57
N PHE A 92 6.33 -8.70 1.35
CA PHE A 92 6.49 -8.15 0.01
C PHE A 92 7.92 -8.35 -0.48
N SER A 93 8.05 -8.59 -1.79
CA SER A 93 9.36 -8.71 -2.45
C SER A 93 9.54 -7.57 -3.42
N MET A 94 10.77 -7.05 -3.49
CA MET A 94 11.12 -6.02 -4.44
C MET A 94 11.20 -6.61 -5.85
N LEU A 95 10.57 -5.95 -6.81
CA LEU A 95 10.56 -6.40 -8.20
C LEU A 95 11.74 -5.80 -8.97
N SER A 96 12.23 -6.57 -9.94
CA SER A 96 13.27 -6.09 -10.84
C SER A 96 12.70 -4.98 -11.74
N GLU A 97 13.40 -3.84 -11.82
CA GLU A 97 13.00 -2.74 -12.68
C GLU A 97 13.05 -3.11 -14.16
N LEU A 98 13.81 -4.14 -14.51
CA LEU A 98 13.93 -4.60 -15.89
C LEU A 98 12.76 -5.47 -16.34
N ARG A 99 11.91 -5.89 -15.42
CA ARG A 99 10.84 -6.86 -15.70
C ARG A 99 9.50 -6.45 -15.09
N LEU A 100 9.27 -5.15 -14.95
CA LEU A 100 8.00 -4.68 -14.41
C LEU A 100 6.87 -4.95 -15.41
N PRO A 101 5.69 -5.38 -14.92
CA PRO A 101 4.49 -5.37 -15.75
C PRO A 101 4.20 -3.96 -16.26
N ALA A 102 3.48 -3.87 -17.37
CA ALA A 102 3.27 -2.60 -18.06
C ALA A 102 2.66 -1.51 -17.18
N GLY A 103 1.69 -1.85 -16.33
CA GLY A 103 1.06 -0.85 -15.46
C GLY A 103 2.01 -0.31 -14.40
N LEU A 104 2.77 -1.20 -13.74
CA LEU A 104 3.78 -0.77 -12.77
C LEU A 104 4.88 0.05 -13.43
N ALA A 105 5.31 -0.34 -14.63
CA ALA A 105 6.30 0.43 -15.37
C ALA A 105 5.80 1.85 -15.64
N ALA A 106 4.52 1.99 -16.02
CA ALA A 106 3.92 3.31 -16.25
C ALA A 106 3.86 4.13 -14.96
N LYS A 107 3.55 3.50 -13.81
CA LYS A 107 3.57 4.19 -12.52
C LYS A 107 4.95 4.72 -12.19
N ARG A 108 5.99 3.90 -12.43
CA ARG A 108 7.38 4.31 -12.19
C ARG A 108 7.79 5.49 -13.07
N GLU A 109 7.34 5.49 -14.34
CA GLU A 109 7.60 6.61 -15.25
C GLU A 109 6.94 7.90 -14.76
N LEU A 110 5.68 7.82 -14.28
CA LEU A 110 4.98 8.98 -13.73
C LEU A 110 5.71 9.55 -12.52
N GLU A 111 6.23 8.69 -11.64
CA GLU A 111 7.00 9.14 -10.48
C GLU A 111 8.22 9.95 -10.91
N THR A 112 8.93 9.46 -11.92
CA THR A 112 10.10 10.14 -12.45
C THR A 112 9.73 11.49 -13.05
N GLU A 113 8.63 11.53 -13.82
CA GLU A 113 8.14 12.77 -14.42
C GLU A 113 7.75 13.81 -13.36
N HIS A 114 7.29 13.34 -12.17
CA HIS A 114 6.91 14.22 -11.07
C HIS A 114 8.07 14.53 -10.13
N GLY A 115 9.29 14.21 -10.52
CA GLY A 115 10.49 14.61 -9.80
C GLY A 115 10.98 13.64 -8.73
N LEU A 116 10.43 12.42 -8.67
CA LEU A 116 10.93 11.41 -7.76
C LEU A 116 12.08 10.65 -8.42
N PRO A 117 13.31 10.75 -7.90
CA PRO A 117 14.45 10.06 -8.52
C PRO A 117 14.20 8.53 -8.54
N PRO A 118 14.32 7.89 -9.72
CA PRO A 118 13.95 6.47 -9.83
C PRO A 118 14.80 5.56 -8.96
N GLU A 119 16.05 5.89 -8.69
CA GLU A 119 16.95 5.10 -7.84
C GLU A 119 16.54 5.10 -6.38
N THR A 120 15.68 6.02 -5.96
CA THR A 120 15.20 6.08 -4.57
C THR A 120 13.91 5.29 -4.37
N ARG A 121 13.30 4.81 -5.45
CA ARG A 121 12.00 4.16 -5.45
C ARG A 121 12.10 2.71 -5.89
N CYS A 122 11.11 1.92 -5.55
CA CYS A 122 11.00 0.54 -6.04
C CYS A 122 9.55 0.11 -6.11
N ALA A 123 9.30 -0.91 -6.91
CA ALA A 123 8.00 -1.59 -6.96
C ALA A 123 8.12 -2.88 -6.14
N MET A 124 7.06 -3.23 -5.44
CA MET A 124 7.02 -4.42 -4.58
C MET A 124 5.76 -5.22 -4.82
N ARG A 125 5.82 -6.52 -4.56
CA ARG A 125 4.72 -7.45 -4.79
C ARG A 125 4.61 -8.45 -3.66
N LEU A 126 3.39 -8.68 -3.20
CA LEU A 126 3.06 -9.75 -2.27
C LEU A 126 2.20 -10.76 -3.03
N ALA A 127 2.71 -11.96 -3.24
CA ALA A 127 1.93 -13.04 -3.88
C ALA A 127 0.89 -13.57 -2.88
N LEU A 128 -0.32 -13.80 -3.36
CA LEU A 128 -1.43 -14.26 -2.52
C LEU A 128 -1.73 -15.75 -2.74
#